data_8df6229fe4c27dc4f2a5798c784391a6
#
_entry.id   8df6229fe4c27dc4f2a5798c784391a6
#
_cell.length_a   1.000
_cell.length_b   1.000
_cell.length_c   1.000
_cell.angle_alpha   90.00
_cell.angle_beta   90.00
_cell.angle_gamma   90.00
#
_symmetry.space_group_name_H-M   'P 1'
#
loop_
_entity.id
_entity.type
_entity.pdbx_description
1 polymer ?
#
loop_
_entity_poly.entity_id
_entity_poly.type
_entity_poly.pdbx_seq_one_letter_code
_entity_poly.pdbx_strand_id
1 'polypeptide(L)'
;MVYFLGIGGIGMSALARYFKANGYEVAGYDRTQSPLTQRLETEGISVHYVDDPAMIPENIDFCVLTPAIPADSKELNYLRDKNVKIVKRAEVLGMLSRQHNSIAIGGTHGKTTTTALVTHILMTAGKKLSAFIGGIARNIDSNVVIGDANDECVVMEADEFDHSFLQLSPYVSVVTSIDADHLDIYGDYQHVVDSFNEFVNKTSDDGLVVYHADLPINTDKKHITYGLENADVIAENICVNQGETCFNIKIAVDDCWEDNNLRYLRDLRELKMSLYGNHNVQNALAAVIVSTYLGVNEADIRRGLATFKGVQRRFDIRVKNTRHIYIDDYAHHPEEIKAALSAARKVFSDKELTVVFQPHLFTRTRDFMDGFAESLSLADRVILLDIYPARELPIDGVTSAALLDKITSKNKMLCSKNELLDIIKGIDPELIMTVGAGDIDRFVPQIEKMLAQ
;
A
#
# COMPACT_ATOMS: atom_id res chain seq x y z
N MET A 1 10.78 23.04 16.51
CA MET A 1 11.32 21.91 15.71
C MET A 1 10.52 20.65 15.96
N VAL A 2 10.24 19.85 14.93
CA VAL A 2 9.61 18.52 15.04
C VAL A 2 10.69 17.46 14.86
N TYR A 3 10.81 16.56 15.83
CA TYR A 3 11.80 15.50 15.80
C TYR A 3 11.14 14.13 15.52
N PHE A 4 11.78 13.28 14.71
CA PHE A 4 11.22 12.01 14.29
C PHE A 4 12.10 10.83 14.72
N LEU A 5 11.53 9.88 15.45
CA LEU A 5 12.17 8.59 15.74
C LEU A 5 11.65 7.53 14.76
N GLY A 6 12.55 7.07 13.86
CA GLY A 6 12.23 6.19 12.72
C GLY A 6 11.78 6.96 11.49
N ILE A 7 12.47 8.06 11.17
CA ILE A 7 12.11 9.02 10.11
C ILE A 7 12.07 8.39 8.70
N GLY A 8 12.87 7.32 8.46
CA GLY A 8 12.99 6.65 7.17
C GLY A 8 11.81 5.72 6.82
N GLY A 9 10.89 5.47 7.76
CA GLY A 9 9.66 4.74 7.44
C GLY A 9 8.80 5.49 6.44
N ILE A 10 8.10 4.75 5.54
CA ILE A 10 7.30 5.35 4.45
C ILE A 10 6.29 6.40 4.97
N GLY A 11 5.52 6.09 6.01
CA GLY A 11 4.56 7.03 6.59
C GLY A 11 5.20 8.13 7.44
N MET A 12 6.35 7.87 8.06
CA MET A 12 7.10 8.86 8.85
C MET A 12 7.73 9.92 7.96
N SER A 13 8.36 9.50 6.87
CA SER A 13 8.97 10.41 5.89
C SER A 13 7.93 11.31 5.21
N ALA A 14 6.71 10.82 4.97
CA ALA A 14 5.61 11.62 4.46
C ALA A 14 5.25 12.75 5.43
N LEU A 15 5.10 12.45 6.73
CA LEU A 15 4.84 13.46 7.76
C LEU A 15 6.01 14.43 7.92
N ALA A 16 7.26 13.95 7.91
CA ALA A 16 8.44 14.79 8.00
C ALA A 16 8.47 15.84 6.88
N ARG A 17 8.18 15.43 5.66
CA ARG A 17 8.09 16.31 4.48
C ARG A 17 6.92 17.28 4.60
N TYR A 18 5.76 16.82 5.07
CA TYR A 18 4.60 17.66 5.32
C TYR A 18 4.93 18.78 6.32
N PHE A 19 5.52 18.46 7.49
CA PHE A 19 5.91 19.47 8.46
C PHE A 19 6.96 20.44 7.91
N LYS A 20 7.96 19.93 7.18
CA LYS A 20 8.97 20.77 6.54
C LYS A 20 8.37 21.78 5.59
N ALA A 21 7.43 21.36 4.74
CA ALA A 21 6.75 22.21 3.78
C ALA A 21 5.84 23.25 4.46
N ASN A 22 5.30 22.93 5.65
CA ASN A 22 4.52 23.84 6.46
C ASN A 22 5.37 24.75 7.38
N GLY A 23 6.68 24.86 7.10
CA GLY A 23 7.57 25.82 7.73
C GLY A 23 8.19 25.37 9.08
N TYR A 24 8.01 24.12 9.49
CA TYR A 24 8.67 23.59 10.65
C TYR A 24 10.13 23.20 10.34
N GLU A 25 11.01 23.41 11.30
CA GLU A 25 12.29 22.72 11.29
C GLU A 25 12.08 21.24 11.62
N VAL A 26 12.70 20.35 10.85
CA VAL A 26 12.51 18.90 10.98
C VAL A 26 13.86 18.22 11.02
N ALA A 27 14.03 17.31 11.98
CA ALA A 27 15.16 16.39 12.07
C ALA A 27 14.71 15.03 12.59
N GLY A 28 15.55 14.01 12.47
CA GLY A 28 15.19 12.70 13.01
C GLY A 28 16.27 11.65 12.92
N TYR A 29 15.99 10.54 13.55
CA TYR A 29 16.81 9.34 13.58
C TYR A 29 16.17 8.22 12.77
N ASP A 30 17.01 7.47 12.06
CA ASP A 30 16.67 6.14 11.53
C ASP A 30 17.87 5.21 11.65
N ARG A 31 17.64 3.93 11.91
CA ARG A 31 18.74 2.97 12.04
C ARG A 31 19.46 2.69 10.72
N THR A 32 18.77 2.86 9.60
CA THR A 32 19.25 2.42 8.28
C THR A 32 19.19 3.54 7.26
N GLN A 33 20.33 3.83 6.65
CA GLN A 33 20.33 4.70 5.48
C GLN A 33 19.64 4.00 4.29
N SER A 34 18.70 4.67 3.67
CA SER A 34 17.91 4.18 2.55
C SER A 34 17.76 5.26 1.47
N PRO A 35 17.32 4.92 0.25
CA PRO A 35 17.01 5.94 -0.77
C PRO A 35 16.01 6.99 -0.28
N LEU A 36 15.09 6.60 0.60
CA LEU A 36 14.09 7.51 1.17
C LEU A 36 14.71 8.49 2.17
N THR A 37 15.58 8.03 3.07
CA THR A 37 16.28 8.92 4.00
C THR A 37 17.25 9.84 3.28
N GLN A 38 17.97 9.37 2.25
CA GLN A 38 18.81 10.21 1.40
C GLN A 38 18.01 11.30 0.68
N ARG A 39 16.79 10.98 0.25
CA ARG A 39 15.88 11.98 -0.31
C ARG A 39 15.49 13.03 0.72
N LEU A 40 15.17 12.66 1.97
CA LEU A 40 14.92 13.63 3.05
C LEU A 40 16.09 14.57 3.27
N GLU A 41 17.32 14.03 3.27
CA GLU A 41 18.55 14.84 3.39
C GLU A 41 18.70 15.85 2.23
N THR A 42 18.42 15.43 0.99
CA THR A 42 18.44 16.35 -0.17
C THR A 42 17.35 17.42 -0.11
N GLU A 43 16.24 17.14 0.57
CA GLU A 43 15.14 18.08 0.83
C GLU A 43 15.42 18.99 2.04
N GLY A 44 16.61 18.89 2.65
CA GLY A 44 17.06 19.74 3.77
C GLY A 44 16.50 19.33 5.12
N ILE A 45 16.17 18.05 5.30
CA ILE A 45 15.81 17.45 6.60
C ILE A 45 17.03 16.74 7.14
N SER A 46 17.44 17.08 8.37
CA SER A 46 18.60 16.45 9.01
C SER A 46 18.27 15.04 9.48
N VAL A 47 19.01 14.04 8.98
CA VAL A 47 18.84 12.63 9.40
C VAL A 47 20.16 12.10 9.93
N HIS A 48 20.13 11.38 11.04
CA HIS A 48 21.28 10.62 11.52
C HIS A 48 20.93 9.15 11.75
N TYR A 49 21.97 8.30 11.84
CA TYR A 49 21.82 6.84 11.79
C TYR A 49 22.39 6.12 13.03
N VAL A 50 22.70 6.87 14.05
CA VAL A 50 23.20 6.35 15.34
C VAL A 50 22.22 6.75 16.42
N ASP A 51 21.77 5.78 17.23
CA ASP A 51 20.91 6.02 18.41
C ASP A 51 21.77 6.65 19.54
N ASP A 52 21.97 7.98 19.46
CA ASP A 52 22.80 8.76 20.37
C ASP A 52 22.12 10.08 20.77
N PRO A 53 21.76 10.25 22.03
CA PRO A 53 21.15 11.47 22.54
C PRO A 53 21.94 12.77 22.25
N ALA A 54 23.27 12.69 22.03
CA ALA A 54 24.08 13.85 21.68
C ALA A 54 23.78 14.39 20.27
N MET A 55 23.13 13.61 19.42
CA MET A 55 22.74 14.02 18.07
C MET A 55 21.35 14.66 18.00
N ILE A 56 20.60 14.61 19.10
CA ILE A 56 19.27 15.22 19.19
C ILE A 56 19.41 16.74 19.21
N PRO A 57 18.73 17.49 18.32
CA PRO A 57 18.75 18.95 18.34
C PRO A 57 18.17 19.54 19.63
N GLU A 58 18.56 20.77 19.94
CA GLU A 58 17.92 21.55 20.99
C GLU A 58 16.55 22.10 20.54
N ASN A 59 15.69 22.48 21.50
CA ASN A 59 14.38 23.14 21.25
C ASN A 59 13.38 22.32 20.42
N ILE A 60 13.18 21.06 20.80
CA ILE A 60 12.14 20.20 20.22
C ILE A 60 10.77 20.57 20.78
N ASP A 61 9.82 20.91 19.92
CA ASP A 61 8.42 21.17 20.30
C ASP A 61 7.69 19.86 20.63
N PHE A 62 7.90 18.82 19.81
CA PHE A 62 7.42 17.47 20.04
C PHE A 62 8.19 16.45 19.18
N CYS A 63 8.13 15.19 19.61
CA CYS A 63 8.71 14.06 18.90
C CYS A 63 7.61 13.17 18.32
N VAL A 64 7.74 12.79 17.05
CA VAL A 64 6.88 11.79 16.39
C VAL A 64 7.55 10.43 16.48
N LEU A 65 6.82 9.44 17.02
CA LEU A 65 7.31 8.09 17.26
C LEU A 65 6.60 7.06 16.36
N THR A 66 7.37 6.16 15.75
CA THR A 66 6.83 4.95 15.12
C THR A 66 6.93 3.74 16.06
N PRO A 67 5.98 2.77 15.99
CA PRO A 67 6.05 1.52 16.77
C PRO A 67 7.31 0.68 16.55
N ALA A 68 8.03 0.92 15.44
CA ALA A 68 9.27 0.22 15.12
C ALA A 68 10.47 0.56 16.02
N ILE A 69 10.40 1.65 16.80
CA ILE A 69 11.46 2.05 17.71
C ILE A 69 11.41 1.20 18.99
N PRO A 70 12.51 0.52 19.35
CA PRO A 70 12.57 -0.30 20.56
C PRO A 70 12.38 0.54 21.84
N ALA A 71 11.78 -0.08 22.86
CA ALA A 71 11.56 0.60 24.15
C ALA A 71 12.84 1.01 24.89
N ASP A 72 13.96 0.34 24.58
CA ASP A 72 15.31 0.57 25.13
C ASP A 72 16.13 1.55 24.28
N SER A 73 15.56 2.18 23.25
CA SER A 73 16.23 3.24 22.48
C SER A 73 16.72 4.35 23.40
N LYS A 74 18.00 4.72 23.25
CA LYS A 74 18.64 5.76 24.05
C LYS A 74 18.01 7.13 23.83
N GLU A 75 17.72 7.45 22.58
CA GLU A 75 17.08 8.71 22.23
C GLU A 75 15.65 8.81 22.74
N LEU A 76 14.88 7.73 22.63
CA LEU A 76 13.52 7.70 23.15
C LEU A 76 13.52 7.93 24.68
N ASN A 77 14.43 7.28 25.40
CA ASN A 77 14.55 7.44 26.85
C ASN A 77 15.02 8.84 27.22
N TYR A 78 16.02 9.39 26.52
CA TYR A 78 16.44 10.77 26.71
C TYR A 78 15.32 11.80 26.53
N LEU A 79 14.50 11.66 25.46
CA LEU A 79 13.38 12.55 25.22
C LEU A 79 12.31 12.46 26.31
N ARG A 80 12.06 11.24 26.84
CA ARG A 80 11.18 11.04 28.00
C ARG A 80 11.70 11.72 29.25
N ASP A 81 13.00 11.57 29.54
CA ASP A 81 13.64 12.19 30.70
C ASP A 81 13.63 13.73 30.64
N LYS A 82 13.68 14.27 29.43
CA LYS A 82 13.55 15.72 29.18
C LYS A 82 12.09 16.20 29.11
N ASN A 83 11.11 15.31 29.34
CA ASN A 83 9.68 15.62 29.25
C ASN A 83 9.26 16.22 27.89
N VAL A 84 9.95 15.86 26.80
CA VAL A 84 9.52 16.23 25.46
C VAL A 84 8.18 15.53 25.16
N LYS A 85 7.22 16.26 24.60
CA LYS A 85 5.95 15.68 24.18
C LYS A 85 6.19 14.67 23.07
N ILE A 86 5.87 13.39 23.33
CA ILE A 86 5.97 12.31 22.35
C ILE A 86 4.55 11.97 21.84
N VAL A 87 4.38 11.99 20.54
CA VAL A 87 3.13 11.65 19.86
C VAL A 87 3.37 10.50 18.88
N LYS A 88 2.44 9.56 18.81
CA LYS A 88 2.52 8.50 17.80
C LYS A 88 2.19 9.05 16.41
N ARG A 89 2.74 8.43 15.35
CA ARG A 89 2.38 8.74 13.94
C ARG A 89 0.86 8.81 13.73
N ALA A 90 0.13 7.83 14.26
CA ALA A 90 -1.32 7.75 14.16
C ALA A 90 -2.07 8.93 14.79
N GLU A 91 -1.57 9.45 15.92
CA GLU A 91 -2.15 10.63 16.58
C GLU A 91 -1.97 11.89 15.72
N VAL A 92 -0.82 12.03 15.05
CA VAL A 92 -0.57 13.13 14.11
C VAL A 92 -1.55 13.06 12.94
N LEU A 93 -1.71 11.88 12.32
CA LEU A 93 -2.70 11.70 11.24
C LEU A 93 -4.12 11.96 11.74
N GLY A 94 -4.44 11.56 12.99
CA GLY A 94 -5.71 11.88 13.63
C GLY A 94 -5.94 13.38 13.80
N MET A 95 -4.91 14.17 14.13
CA MET A 95 -5.01 15.63 14.19
C MET A 95 -5.31 16.21 12.79
N LEU A 96 -4.61 15.74 11.76
CA LEU A 96 -4.82 16.20 10.38
C LEU A 96 -6.21 15.81 9.87
N SER A 97 -6.70 14.61 10.21
CA SER A 97 -8.04 14.15 9.78
C SER A 97 -9.18 15.01 10.33
N ARG A 98 -8.98 15.69 11.44
CA ARG A 98 -9.96 16.61 12.04
C ARG A 98 -9.93 18.04 11.48
N GLN A 99 -8.88 18.39 10.77
CA GLN A 99 -8.71 19.77 10.23
C GLN A 99 -9.33 19.95 8.85
N HIS A 100 -9.51 18.86 8.10
CA HIS A 100 -9.99 18.85 6.72
C HIS A 100 -11.01 17.74 6.51
N ASN A 101 -11.78 17.79 5.43
CA ASN A 101 -12.58 16.63 4.98
C ASN A 101 -11.63 15.48 4.66
N SER A 102 -11.48 14.56 5.59
CA SER A 102 -10.52 13.46 5.44
C SER A 102 -11.13 12.25 4.76
N ILE A 103 -10.40 11.71 3.78
CA ILE A 103 -10.70 10.43 3.11
C ILE A 103 -9.71 9.40 3.66
N ALA A 104 -10.20 8.46 4.46
CA ALA A 104 -9.40 7.44 5.11
C ALA A 104 -9.64 6.08 4.47
N ILE A 105 -8.61 5.48 3.91
CA ILE A 105 -8.69 4.20 3.19
C ILE A 105 -8.05 3.10 4.03
N GLY A 106 -8.88 2.24 4.62
CA GLY A 106 -8.50 1.07 5.41
C GLY A 106 -8.73 -0.24 4.68
N GLY A 107 -8.25 -1.33 5.30
CA GLY A 107 -8.38 -2.71 4.80
C GLY A 107 -7.06 -3.46 4.88
N THR A 108 -7.09 -4.77 5.00
CA THR A 108 -5.87 -5.59 5.02
C THR A 108 -5.09 -5.50 3.72
N HIS A 109 -5.78 -5.45 2.57
CA HIS A 109 -5.18 -5.32 1.23
C HIS A 109 -5.81 -4.17 0.44
N GLY A 110 -5.10 -3.66 -0.57
CA GLY A 110 -5.63 -2.64 -1.48
C GLY A 110 -5.52 -1.19 -1.00
N LYS A 111 -5.24 -0.93 0.28
CA LYS A 111 -5.12 0.42 0.87
C LYS A 111 -4.30 1.38 0.01
N THR A 112 -3.04 1.06 -0.20
CA THR A 112 -2.06 1.95 -0.87
C THR A 112 -2.46 2.27 -2.31
N THR A 113 -2.91 1.25 -3.05
CA THR A 113 -3.34 1.42 -4.45
C THR A 113 -4.58 2.32 -4.52
N THR A 114 -5.58 2.08 -3.66
CA THR A 114 -6.81 2.86 -3.62
C THR A 114 -6.53 4.30 -3.17
N THR A 115 -5.69 4.51 -2.14
CA THR A 115 -5.26 5.84 -1.68
C THR A 115 -4.56 6.62 -2.80
N ALA A 116 -3.62 5.99 -3.50
CA ALA A 116 -2.91 6.61 -4.61
C ALA A 116 -3.85 6.93 -5.79
N LEU A 117 -4.80 6.05 -6.08
CA LEU A 117 -5.75 6.23 -7.19
C LEU A 117 -6.76 7.34 -6.88
N VAL A 118 -7.34 7.40 -5.67
CA VAL A 118 -8.19 8.51 -5.21
C VAL A 118 -7.42 9.82 -5.31
N THR A 119 -6.21 9.86 -4.77
CA THR A 119 -5.33 11.04 -4.83
C THR A 119 -5.11 11.49 -6.27
N HIS A 120 -4.79 10.57 -7.18
CA HIS A 120 -4.52 10.88 -8.58
C HIS A 120 -5.77 11.40 -9.32
N ILE A 121 -6.95 10.81 -9.10
CA ILE A 121 -8.20 11.28 -9.71
C ILE A 121 -8.54 12.71 -9.21
N LEU A 122 -8.44 12.96 -7.90
CA LEU A 122 -8.70 14.28 -7.33
C LEU A 122 -7.72 15.32 -7.84
N MET A 123 -6.41 15.03 -7.93
CA MET A 123 -5.41 15.91 -8.54
C MET A 123 -5.70 16.18 -10.01
N THR A 124 -6.13 15.17 -10.77
CA THR A 124 -6.48 15.28 -12.19
C THR A 124 -7.68 16.20 -12.39
N ALA A 125 -8.60 16.23 -11.44
CA ALA A 125 -9.75 17.12 -11.39
C ALA A 125 -9.41 18.55 -10.88
N GLY A 126 -8.13 18.81 -10.54
CA GLY A 126 -7.69 20.11 -10.03
C GLY A 126 -8.09 20.40 -8.58
N LYS A 127 -8.47 19.37 -7.81
CA LYS A 127 -8.77 19.53 -6.38
C LYS A 127 -7.50 19.84 -5.61
N LYS A 128 -7.61 20.75 -4.65
CA LYS A 128 -6.53 21.05 -3.70
C LYS A 128 -6.58 20.05 -2.55
N LEU A 129 -5.46 19.36 -2.31
CA LEU A 129 -5.42 18.33 -1.29
C LEU A 129 -4.00 18.06 -0.78
N SER A 130 -3.91 17.56 0.44
CA SER A 130 -2.76 16.82 0.93
C SER A 130 -3.07 15.31 0.88
N ALA A 131 -2.03 14.48 0.65
CA ALA A 131 -2.22 13.03 0.68
C ALA A 131 -1.03 12.32 1.33
N PHE A 132 -1.32 11.28 2.13
CA PHE A 132 -0.37 10.41 2.79
C PHE A 132 -0.56 8.98 2.30
N ILE A 133 0.35 8.53 1.44
CA ILE A 133 0.25 7.26 0.71
C ILE A 133 1.26 6.27 1.31
N GLY A 134 0.84 5.02 1.52
CA GLY A 134 1.69 3.96 2.08
C GLY A 134 2.77 3.42 1.13
N GLY A 135 2.96 4.03 -0.03
CA GLY A 135 3.96 3.67 -1.04
C GLY A 135 4.27 4.84 -1.96
N ILE A 136 5.25 4.67 -2.85
CA ILE A 136 5.62 5.69 -3.82
C ILE A 136 4.66 5.63 -5.02
N ALA A 137 3.79 6.62 -5.15
CA ALA A 137 2.89 6.73 -6.30
C ALA A 137 3.68 7.20 -7.54
N ARG A 138 3.62 6.44 -8.65
CA ARG A 138 4.44 6.67 -9.83
C ARG A 138 4.14 7.98 -10.56
N ASN A 139 2.91 8.46 -10.49
CA ASN A 139 2.52 9.70 -11.14
C ASN A 139 3.19 10.95 -10.54
N ILE A 140 3.58 10.88 -9.27
CA ILE A 140 4.17 12.00 -8.52
C ILE A 140 5.57 11.67 -7.99
N ASP A 141 6.04 10.43 -8.20
CA ASP A 141 7.29 9.90 -7.63
C ASP A 141 7.45 10.20 -6.14
N SER A 142 6.35 10.05 -5.38
CA SER A 142 6.28 10.43 -3.97
C SER A 142 5.28 9.59 -3.21
N ASN A 143 5.46 9.52 -1.88
CA ASN A 143 4.51 8.97 -0.91
C ASN A 143 3.66 10.05 -0.24
N VAL A 144 3.81 11.30 -0.65
CA VAL A 144 3.06 12.43 -0.11
C VAL A 144 2.74 13.43 -1.20
N VAL A 145 1.54 13.97 -1.15
CA VAL A 145 1.17 15.23 -1.80
C VAL A 145 1.03 16.27 -0.70
N ILE A 146 1.65 17.42 -0.90
CA ILE A 146 1.62 18.51 0.07
C ILE A 146 0.83 19.63 -0.55
N GLY A 147 -0.32 19.90 0.02
CA GLY A 147 -1.18 21.02 -0.33
C GLY A 147 -0.87 22.26 0.53
N ASP A 148 -1.86 23.08 0.71
CA ASP A 148 -1.77 24.33 1.49
C ASP A 148 -2.96 24.46 2.46
N ALA A 149 -3.03 25.60 3.16
CA ALA A 149 -4.12 25.90 4.09
C ALA A 149 -5.53 25.94 3.46
N ASN A 150 -5.62 25.91 2.12
CA ASN A 150 -6.87 25.89 1.37
C ASN A 150 -7.19 24.49 0.81
N ASP A 151 -6.59 23.43 1.37
CA ASP A 151 -6.91 22.06 0.96
C ASP A 151 -8.39 21.77 1.17
N GLU A 152 -9.05 21.26 0.13
CA GLU A 152 -10.45 20.85 0.18
C GLU A 152 -10.61 19.54 0.97
N CYS A 153 -9.56 18.71 0.93
CA CYS A 153 -9.54 17.43 1.64
C CYS A 153 -8.12 16.95 1.94
N VAL A 154 -8.03 15.94 2.81
CA VAL A 154 -6.81 15.16 3.04
C VAL A 154 -7.09 13.69 2.77
N VAL A 155 -6.28 13.05 1.92
CA VAL A 155 -6.38 11.63 1.62
C VAL A 155 -5.31 10.87 2.42
N MET A 156 -5.68 9.83 3.14
CA MET A 156 -4.74 9.09 3.96
C MET A 156 -5.02 7.60 4.00
N GLU A 157 -3.95 6.83 4.07
CA GLU A 157 -4.03 5.41 4.34
C GLU A 157 -4.32 5.19 5.83
N ALA A 158 -5.35 4.43 6.13
CA ALA A 158 -5.81 4.07 7.47
C ALA A 158 -5.24 2.69 7.83
N ASP A 159 -4.15 2.69 8.60
CA ASP A 159 -3.39 1.51 8.98
C ASP A 159 -4.06 0.84 10.19
N GLU A 160 -4.50 -0.40 10.03
CA GLU A 160 -5.12 -1.21 11.08
C GLU A 160 -4.12 -1.68 12.13
N PHE A 161 -2.83 -1.74 11.80
CA PHE A 161 -1.78 -2.15 12.72
C PHE A 161 -1.80 -1.31 14.01
N ASP A 162 -1.75 -1.96 15.17
CA ASP A 162 -1.79 -1.33 16.51
C ASP A 162 -3.02 -0.40 16.69
N HIS A 163 -4.16 -0.73 16.05
CA HIS A 163 -5.40 0.07 16.08
C HIS A 163 -5.18 1.53 15.65
N SER A 164 -4.15 1.82 14.88
CA SER A 164 -3.75 3.18 14.48
C SER A 164 -4.86 3.94 13.75
N PHE A 165 -5.64 3.28 12.92
CA PHE A 165 -6.74 3.89 12.17
C PHE A 165 -7.89 4.40 13.06
N LEU A 166 -8.00 3.92 14.30
CA LEU A 166 -9.00 4.39 15.25
C LEU A 166 -8.71 5.81 15.80
N GLN A 167 -7.53 6.36 15.52
CA GLN A 167 -7.21 7.76 15.83
C GLN A 167 -7.82 8.74 14.82
N LEU A 168 -8.25 8.25 13.65
CA LEU A 168 -8.81 9.06 12.58
C LEU A 168 -10.25 9.46 12.85
N SER A 169 -10.67 10.57 12.26
CA SER A 169 -12.06 11.06 12.22
C SER A 169 -12.43 11.34 10.77
N PRO A 170 -12.75 10.32 9.98
CA PRO A 170 -12.94 10.47 8.54
C PRO A 170 -14.25 11.16 8.17
N TYR A 171 -14.22 11.97 7.11
CA TYR A 171 -15.41 12.40 6.38
C TYR A 171 -15.86 11.30 5.41
N VAL A 172 -14.89 10.64 4.73
CA VAL A 172 -15.16 9.44 3.95
C VAL A 172 -14.26 8.31 4.46
N SER A 173 -14.84 7.18 4.85
CA SER A 173 -14.09 5.96 5.13
C SER A 173 -14.27 4.95 4.02
N VAL A 174 -13.18 4.29 3.63
CA VAL A 174 -13.18 3.20 2.67
C VAL A 174 -12.64 1.94 3.34
N VAL A 175 -13.30 0.79 3.17
CA VAL A 175 -12.78 -0.51 3.61
C VAL A 175 -12.68 -1.43 2.40
N THR A 176 -11.45 -1.82 2.07
CA THR A 176 -11.17 -2.61 0.86
C THR A 176 -11.22 -4.11 1.10
N SER A 177 -10.78 -4.57 2.25
CA SER A 177 -10.78 -5.98 2.67
C SER A 177 -10.64 -6.10 4.18
N ILE A 178 -11.07 -7.24 4.74
CA ILE A 178 -10.86 -7.62 6.14
C ILE A 178 -10.44 -9.09 6.16
N ASP A 179 -9.15 -9.35 6.39
CA ASP A 179 -8.59 -10.69 6.48
C ASP A 179 -7.97 -10.91 7.87
N ALA A 180 -7.70 -12.17 8.21
CA ALA A 180 -7.10 -12.55 9.49
C ALA A 180 -5.58 -12.23 9.49
N ASP A 181 -5.23 -10.95 9.45
CA ASP A 181 -3.86 -10.47 9.58
C ASP A 181 -3.65 -9.84 10.96
N HIS A 182 -2.41 -9.71 11.40
CA HIS A 182 -2.03 -9.13 12.69
C HIS A 182 -2.72 -9.76 13.92
N LEU A 183 -2.94 -11.08 13.88
CA LEU A 183 -3.58 -11.82 14.98
C LEU A 183 -2.76 -11.80 16.28
N ASP A 184 -1.49 -11.51 16.22
CA ASP A 184 -0.63 -11.22 17.37
C ASP A 184 -1.07 -9.97 18.15
N ILE A 185 -1.76 -9.04 17.50
CA ILE A 185 -2.31 -7.82 18.10
C ILE A 185 -3.79 -7.99 18.44
N TYR A 186 -4.56 -8.52 17.49
CA TYR A 186 -6.01 -8.62 17.61
C TYR A 186 -6.49 -9.86 18.37
N GLY A 187 -5.66 -10.90 18.48
CA GLY A 187 -6.01 -12.18 19.11
C GLY A 187 -6.80 -13.11 18.18
N ASP A 188 -7.88 -12.65 17.59
CA ASP A 188 -8.69 -13.43 16.63
C ASP A 188 -9.32 -12.55 15.54
N TYR A 189 -9.94 -13.21 14.55
CA TYR A 189 -10.59 -12.55 13.41
C TYR A 189 -11.77 -11.66 13.81
N GLN A 190 -12.54 -12.02 14.85
CA GLN A 190 -13.70 -11.23 15.27
C GLN A 190 -13.27 -9.85 15.79
N HIS A 191 -12.17 -9.79 16.54
CA HIS A 191 -11.62 -8.52 17.02
C HIS A 191 -11.12 -7.63 15.87
N VAL A 192 -10.60 -8.24 14.77
CA VAL A 192 -10.27 -7.47 13.55
C VAL A 192 -11.54 -6.85 12.97
N VAL A 193 -12.61 -7.65 12.80
CA VAL A 193 -13.92 -7.18 12.29
C VAL A 193 -14.50 -6.07 13.17
N ASP A 194 -14.46 -6.26 14.50
CA ASP A 194 -14.99 -5.27 15.46
C ASP A 194 -14.25 -3.94 15.35
N SER A 195 -12.92 -3.97 15.16
CA SER A 195 -12.12 -2.76 14.99
C SER A 195 -12.43 -2.04 13.67
N PHE A 196 -12.67 -2.76 12.58
CA PHE A 196 -13.12 -2.13 11.33
C PHE A 196 -14.53 -1.54 11.47
N ASN A 197 -15.42 -2.20 12.20
CA ASN A 197 -16.75 -1.64 12.53
C ASN A 197 -16.61 -0.36 13.37
N GLU A 198 -15.71 -0.33 14.38
CA GLU A 198 -15.43 0.91 15.11
C GLU A 198 -14.89 2.00 14.19
N PHE A 199 -13.95 1.68 13.28
CA PHE A 199 -13.39 2.63 12.33
C PHE A 199 -14.45 3.28 11.44
N VAL A 200 -15.31 2.49 10.79
CA VAL A 200 -16.36 3.04 9.90
C VAL A 200 -17.38 3.87 10.65
N ASN A 201 -17.67 3.52 11.91
CA ASN A 201 -18.61 4.27 12.74
C ASN A 201 -18.05 5.60 13.29
N LYS A 202 -16.73 5.87 13.10
CA LYS A 202 -16.11 7.18 13.31
C LYS A 202 -16.30 8.15 12.14
N THR A 203 -16.86 7.70 11.02
CA THR A 203 -17.21 8.56 9.88
C THR A 203 -18.22 9.62 10.34
N SER A 204 -18.04 10.87 9.89
CA SER A 204 -18.95 11.96 10.24
C SER A 204 -20.39 11.66 9.76
N ASP A 205 -21.40 12.24 10.44
CA ASP A 205 -22.81 11.93 10.13
C ASP A 205 -23.24 12.40 8.73
N ASP A 206 -22.59 13.43 8.20
CA ASP A 206 -22.77 13.96 6.84
C ASP A 206 -21.81 13.34 5.81
N GLY A 207 -21.00 12.36 6.24
CA GLY A 207 -20.00 11.69 5.44
C GLY A 207 -20.51 10.46 4.69
N LEU A 208 -19.57 9.63 4.24
CA LEU A 208 -19.86 8.40 3.48
C LEU A 208 -18.95 7.26 3.90
N VAL A 209 -19.52 6.07 4.09
CA VAL A 209 -18.78 4.80 4.22
C VAL A 209 -18.84 4.06 2.89
N VAL A 210 -17.68 3.65 2.35
CA VAL A 210 -17.57 2.87 1.12
C VAL A 210 -16.87 1.55 1.44
N TYR A 211 -17.50 0.41 1.16
CA TYR A 211 -16.87 -0.86 1.49
C TYR A 211 -17.21 -1.98 0.51
N HIS A 212 -16.31 -2.97 0.41
CA HIS A 212 -16.53 -4.14 -0.42
C HIS A 212 -17.71 -4.95 0.12
N ALA A 213 -18.65 -5.35 -0.76
CA ALA A 213 -19.93 -5.93 -0.37
C ALA A 213 -19.85 -7.22 0.48
N ASP A 214 -18.77 -8.02 0.30
CA ASP A 214 -18.60 -9.29 1.03
C ASP A 214 -18.07 -9.09 2.47
N LEU A 215 -17.83 -7.84 2.90
CA LEU A 215 -17.26 -7.58 4.22
C LEU A 215 -18.33 -7.55 5.31
N PRO A 216 -18.02 -8.08 6.51
CA PRO A 216 -18.94 -8.10 7.64
C PRO A 216 -19.00 -6.73 8.34
N ILE A 217 -19.27 -5.68 7.58
CA ILE A 217 -19.43 -4.31 8.09
C ILE A 217 -20.87 -4.10 8.55
N ASN A 218 -21.00 -3.57 9.77
CA ASN A 218 -22.28 -3.18 10.37
C ASN A 218 -22.21 -1.69 10.73
N THR A 219 -23.02 -0.87 10.04
CA THR A 219 -23.04 0.57 10.24
C THR A 219 -24.40 1.16 9.92
N ASP A 220 -24.84 2.14 10.72
CA ASP A 220 -26.03 2.97 10.46
C ASP A 220 -25.66 4.25 9.66
N LYS A 221 -24.38 4.45 9.35
CA LYS A 221 -23.93 5.60 8.55
C LYS A 221 -24.38 5.46 7.10
N LYS A 222 -24.50 6.58 6.39
CA LYS A 222 -24.67 6.59 4.95
C LYS A 222 -23.56 5.77 4.31
N HIS A 223 -23.91 4.74 3.54
CA HIS A 223 -22.91 3.85 2.97
C HIS A 223 -23.23 3.42 1.54
N ILE A 224 -22.22 2.92 0.86
CA ILE A 224 -22.25 2.35 -0.48
C ILE A 224 -21.37 1.12 -0.51
N THR A 225 -21.92 0.03 -0.99
CA THR A 225 -21.18 -1.19 -1.23
C THR A 225 -20.69 -1.26 -2.67
N TYR A 226 -19.52 -1.86 -2.88
CA TYR A 226 -18.99 -2.10 -4.22
C TYR A 226 -18.45 -3.52 -4.36
N GLY A 227 -18.43 -4.02 -5.60
CA GLY A 227 -17.93 -5.38 -5.87
C GLY A 227 -18.02 -5.75 -7.33
N LEU A 228 -17.90 -7.05 -7.61
CA LEU A 228 -18.12 -7.62 -8.96
C LEU A 228 -19.52 -8.19 -9.10
N GLU A 229 -20.18 -8.47 -7.98
CA GLU A 229 -21.56 -8.95 -7.88
C GLU A 229 -22.14 -8.59 -6.51
N ASN A 230 -23.44 -8.64 -6.34
CA ASN A 230 -24.15 -8.46 -5.07
C ASN A 230 -23.81 -7.17 -4.29
N ALA A 231 -23.59 -6.06 -4.99
CA ALA A 231 -23.23 -4.77 -4.43
C ALA A 231 -24.07 -3.64 -5.05
N ASP A 232 -24.07 -2.46 -4.41
CA ASP A 232 -24.75 -1.27 -4.93
C ASP A 232 -24.11 -0.79 -6.23
N VAL A 233 -22.76 -0.86 -6.30
CA VAL A 233 -21.96 -0.49 -7.47
C VAL A 233 -21.14 -1.68 -7.93
N ILE A 234 -21.36 -2.12 -9.15
CA ILE A 234 -20.77 -3.34 -9.71
C ILE A 234 -19.92 -2.99 -10.93
N ALA A 235 -18.74 -3.63 -11.04
CA ALA A 235 -18.00 -3.64 -12.30
C ALA A 235 -18.43 -4.81 -13.17
N GLU A 236 -18.83 -4.53 -14.40
CA GLU A 236 -19.20 -5.55 -15.39
C GLU A 236 -18.39 -5.43 -16.69
N ASN A 237 -18.45 -6.45 -17.55
CA ASN A 237 -17.74 -6.49 -18.83
C ASN A 237 -16.23 -6.25 -18.72
N ILE A 238 -15.63 -6.82 -17.66
CA ILE A 238 -14.19 -6.67 -17.39
C ILE A 238 -13.39 -7.44 -18.44
N CYS A 239 -12.56 -6.75 -19.19
CA CYS A 239 -11.66 -7.33 -20.17
C CYS A 239 -10.31 -6.62 -20.21
N VAL A 240 -9.31 -7.28 -20.80
CA VAL A 240 -8.01 -6.67 -21.10
C VAL A 240 -7.93 -6.51 -22.61
N ASN A 241 -7.79 -5.28 -23.08
CA ASN A 241 -7.70 -4.95 -24.49
C ASN A 241 -6.50 -4.02 -24.73
N GLN A 242 -5.62 -4.37 -25.67
CA GLN A 242 -4.42 -3.60 -26.03
C GLN A 242 -3.53 -3.24 -24.82
N GLY A 243 -3.52 -4.09 -23.77
CA GLY A 243 -2.71 -3.86 -22.58
C GLY A 243 -3.33 -2.92 -21.54
N GLU A 244 -4.62 -2.59 -21.68
CA GLU A 244 -5.41 -1.85 -20.71
C GLU A 244 -6.56 -2.72 -20.16
N THR A 245 -6.89 -2.57 -18.90
CA THR A 245 -8.10 -3.15 -18.32
C THR A 245 -9.27 -2.23 -18.62
N CYS A 246 -10.33 -2.80 -19.22
CA CYS A 246 -11.58 -2.10 -19.56
C CYS A 246 -12.71 -2.68 -18.72
N PHE A 247 -13.64 -1.84 -18.26
CA PHE A 247 -14.82 -2.25 -17.52
C PHE A 247 -15.92 -1.19 -17.58
N ASN A 248 -17.15 -1.61 -17.27
CA ASN A 248 -18.30 -0.72 -17.11
C ASN A 248 -18.68 -0.65 -15.63
N ILE A 249 -19.32 0.44 -15.23
CA ILE A 249 -19.99 0.52 -13.93
C ILE A 249 -21.49 0.33 -14.12
N LYS A 250 -22.08 -0.48 -13.27
CA LYS A 250 -23.52 -0.69 -13.15
C LYS A 250 -23.94 -0.39 -11.71
N ILE A 251 -24.99 0.39 -11.56
CA ILE A 251 -25.67 0.60 -10.29
C ILE A 251 -26.81 -0.41 -10.18
N ALA A 252 -26.80 -1.22 -9.13
CA ALA A 252 -27.77 -2.29 -8.92
C ALA A 252 -29.03 -1.84 -8.16
N VAL A 253 -28.99 -0.69 -7.46
CA VAL A 253 -30.08 -0.20 -6.61
C VAL A 253 -30.54 1.17 -7.10
N ASP A 254 -31.82 1.26 -7.50
CA ASP A 254 -32.37 2.44 -8.16
C ASP A 254 -32.72 3.62 -7.27
N ASP A 255 -32.99 3.43 -5.97
CA ASP A 255 -33.67 4.41 -5.13
C ASP A 255 -32.84 4.96 -3.93
N CYS A 256 -31.58 4.55 -3.74
CA CYS A 256 -30.82 4.90 -2.53
C CYS A 256 -30.07 6.23 -2.60
N TRP A 257 -30.17 7.00 -3.72
CA TRP A 257 -29.19 8.03 -4.02
C TRP A 257 -29.85 9.42 -4.19
N GLU A 258 -30.25 10.01 -3.07
CA GLU A 258 -30.68 11.41 -3.03
C GLU A 258 -29.52 12.39 -3.36
N ASP A 259 -28.29 11.88 -3.36
CA ASP A 259 -27.09 12.67 -3.66
C ASP A 259 -26.94 12.88 -5.17
N ASN A 260 -27.06 14.13 -5.60
CA ASN A 260 -27.00 14.49 -7.02
C ASN A 260 -25.68 14.11 -7.68
N ASN A 261 -24.56 14.03 -6.93
CA ASN A 261 -23.25 13.71 -7.50
C ASN A 261 -23.16 12.22 -7.89
N LEU A 262 -23.73 11.32 -7.09
CA LEU A 262 -23.63 9.89 -7.32
C LEU A 262 -24.47 9.39 -8.50
N ARG A 263 -25.42 10.18 -8.99
CA ARG A 263 -26.21 9.85 -10.19
C ARG A 263 -25.36 9.71 -11.45
N TYR A 264 -24.21 10.39 -11.51
CA TYR A 264 -23.28 10.28 -12.66
C TYR A 264 -22.61 8.92 -12.79
N LEU A 265 -22.61 8.07 -11.76
CA LEU A 265 -22.08 6.71 -11.85
C LEU A 265 -22.87 5.83 -12.82
N ARG A 266 -24.15 6.13 -13.12
CA ARG A 266 -25.03 5.31 -13.97
C ARG A 266 -24.56 5.19 -15.42
N ASP A 267 -23.79 6.15 -15.90
CA ASP A 267 -23.40 6.26 -17.30
C ASP A 267 -21.91 5.96 -17.56
N LEU A 268 -21.18 5.54 -16.53
CA LEU A 268 -19.74 5.26 -16.65
C LEU A 268 -19.48 3.91 -17.33
N ARG A 269 -19.41 3.93 -18.65
CA ARG A 269 -19.09 2.75 -19.48
C ARG A 269 -17.71 2.90 -20.10
N GLU A 270 -17.09 1.77 -20.49
CA GLU A 270 -15.80 1.72 -21.16
C GLU A 270 -14.70 2.49 -20.42
N LEU A 271 -14.68 2.38 -19.10
CA LEU A 271 -13.59 2.88 -18.30
C LEU A 271 -12.32 2.09 -18.60
N LYS A 272 -11.18 2.78 -18.65
CA LYS A 272 -9.88 2.20 -18.98
C LYS A 272 -8.87 2.52 -17.91
N MET A 273 -8.02 1.54 -17.58
CA MET A 273 -6.88 1.75 -16.68
C MET A 273 -5.71 0.83 -17.06
N SER A 274 -4.50 1.22 -16.68
CA SER A 274 -3.29 0.43 -16.92
C SER A 274 -3.04 -0.67 -15.88
N LEU A 275 -3.81 -0.70 -14.79
CA LEU A 275 -3.68 -1.73 -13.76
C LEU A 275 -4.43 -3.01 -14.16
N TYR A 276 -3.88 -4.16 -13.77
CA TYR A 276 -4.43 -5.48 -14.08
C TYR A 276 -4.99 -6.17 -12.85
N GLY A 277 -5.92 -7.11 -13.08
CA GLY A 277 -6.52 -7.95 -12.06
C GLY A 277 -7.82 -7.39 -11.47
N ASN A 278 -8.71 -8.31 -11.08
CA ASN A 278 -10.03 -7.97 -10.54
C ASN A 278 -9.94 -7.13 -9.27
N HIS A 279 -8.94 -7.39 -8.41
CA HIS A 279 -8.71 -6.59 -7.20
C HIS A 279 -8.42 -5.11 -7.53
N ASN A 280 -7.71 -4.82 -8.63
CA ASN A 280 -7.49 -3.43 -9.05
C ASN A 280 -8.74 -2.79 -9.67
N VAL A 281 -9.62 -3.58 -10.31
CA VAL A 281 -10.94 -3.09 -10.72
C VAL A 281 -11.77 -2.72 -9.50
N GLN A 282 -11.76 -3.53 -8.44
CA GLN A 282 -12.44 -3.23 -7.17
C GLN A 282 -11.84 -1.98 -6.49
N ASN A 283 -10.51 -1.84 -6.45
CA ASN A 283 -9.86 -0.61 -5.97
C ASN A 283 -10.29 0.62 -6.79
N ALA A 284 -10.44 0.46 -8.10
CA ALA A 284 -10.92 1.52 -8.99
C ALA A 284 -12.39 1.87 -8.74
N LEU A 285 -13.26 0.89 -8.47
CA LEU A 285 -14.65 1.17 -8.08
C LEU A 285 -14.71 2.04 -6.83
N ALA A 286 -13.99 1.66 -5.77
CA ALA A 286 -13.91 2.46 -4.55
C ALA A 286 -13.43 3.89 -4.82
N ALA A 287 -12.37 4.04 -5.62
CA ALA A 287 -11.83 5.36 -5.97
C ALA A 287 -12.80 6.20 -6.80
N VAL A 288 -13.53 5.59 -7.73
CA VAL A 288 -14.56 6.26 -8.56
C VAL A 288 -15.72 6.72 -7.67
N ILE A 289 -16.23 5.88 -6.78
CA ILE A 289 -17.31 6.22 -5.86
C ILE A 289 -16.91 7.43 -5.01
N VAL A 290 -15.76 7.37 -4.35
CA VAL A 290 -15.24 8.46 -3.52
C VAL A 290 -15.08 9.76 -4.32
N SER A 291 -14.47 9.68 -5.50
CA SER A 291 -14.23 10.86 -6.34
C SER A 291 -15.54 11.48 -6.83
N THR A 292 -16.51 10.65 -7.21
CA THR A 292 -17.86 11.12 -7.63
C THR A 292 -18.59 11.77 -6.45
N TYR A 293 -18.55 11.18 -5.25
CA TYR A 293 -19.12 11.78 -4.04
C TYR A 293 -18.55 13.16 -3.75
N LEU A 294 -17.25 13.36 -3.99
CA LEU A 294 -16.55 14.65 -3.85
C LEU A 294 -16.76 15.60 -5.04
N GLY A 295 -17.68 15.29 -5.96
CA GLY A 295 -18.07 16.15 -7.06
C GLY A 295 -17.12 16.16 -8.24
N VAL A 296 -16.30 15.14 -8.42
CA VAL A 296 -15.46 14.98 -9.63
C VAL A 296 -16.34 14.57 -10.81
N ASN A 297 -16.21 15.24 -11.94
CA ASN A 297 -16.97 14.92 -13.13
C ASN A 297 -16.45 13.70 -13.88
N GLU A 298 -17.27 13.11 -14.74
CA GLU A 298 -16.96 11.91 -15.53
C GLU A 298 -15.65 12.04 -16.33
N ALA A 299 -15.43 13.17 -17.00
CA ALA A 299 -14.26 13.34 -17.86
C ALA A 299 -12.95 13.28 -17.06
N ASP A 300 -12.94 13.84 -15.86
CA ASP A 300 -11.79 13.82 -14.97
C ASP A 300 -11.57 12.43 -14.35
N ILE A 301 -12.65 11.71 -14.00
CA ILE A 301 -12.58 10.32 -13.55
C ILE A 301 -11.96 9.44 -14.64
N ARG A 302 -12.45 9.52 -15.87
CA ARG A 302 -11.89 8.76 -17.00
C ARG A 302 -10.42 9.09 -17.24
N ARG A 303 -10.07 10.35 -17.23
CA ARG A 303 -8.68 10.80 -17.40
C ARG A 303 -7.80 10.31 -16.25
N GLY A 304 -8.27 10.41 -15.01
CA GLY A 304 -7.55 9.93 -13.83
C GLY A 304 -7.29 8.43 -13.88
N LEU A 305 -8.29 7.62 -14.19
CA LEU A 305 -8.11 6.17 -14.35
C LEU A 305 -7.12 5.82 -15.47
N ALA A 306 -7.28 6.43 -16.64
CA ALA A 306 -6.45 6.14 -17.81
C ALA A 306 -4.98 6.57 -17.66
N THR A 307 -4.72 7.62 -16.88
CA THR A 307 -3.36 8.17 -16.68
C THR A 307 -2.67 7.68 -15.41
N PHE A 308 -3.35 6.90 -14.58
CA PHE A 308 -2.77 6.35 -13.36
C PHE A 308 -1.72 5.30 -13.68
N LYS A 309 -0.50 5.49 -13.18
CA LYS A 309 0.66 4.63 -13.43
C LYS A 309 0.92 3.59 -12.34
N GLY A 310 0.05 3.52 -11.34
CA GLY A 310 0.20 2.61 -10.20
C GLY A 310 1.14 3.13 -9.10
N VAL A 311 1.48 2.22 -8.21
CA VAL A 311 2.39 2.43 -7.06
C VAL A 311 3.60 1.53 -7.24
N GLN A 312 4.78 2.03 -6.92
CA GLN A 312 5.99 1.20 -6.96
C GLN A 312 5.80 -0.06 -6.12
N ARG A 313 6.28 -1.18 -6.62
CA ARG A 313 6.18 -2.49 -5.99
C ARG A 313 4.73 -3.01 -5.78
N ARG A 314 3.75 -2.57 -6.58
CA ARG A 314 2.37 -3.10 -6.61
C ARG A 314 2.02 -3.47 -8.05
N PHE A 315 2.28 -4.72 -8.44
CA PHE A 315 2.23 -5.22 -9.83
C PHE A 315 2.92 -4.24 -10.79
N ASP A 316 4.11 -3.84 -10.39
CA ASP A 316 4.85 -2.73 -10.95
C ASP A 316 5.64 -3.19 -12.19
N ILE A 317 5.14 -2.93 -13.39
CA ILE A 317 5.82 -3.30 -14.65
C ILE A 317 7.02 -2.39 -14.83
N ARG A 318 8.22 -2.95 -14.60
CA ARG A 318 9.52 -2.27 -14.70
C ARG A 318 10.08 -2.27 -16.11
N VAL A 319 9.92 -3.40 -16.80
CA VAL A 319 10.33 -3.58 -18.19
C VAL A 319 9.19 -4.19 -18.98
N LYS A 320 8.90 -3.66 -20.15
CA LYS A 320 7.98 -4.24 -21.13
C LYS A 320 8.52 -3.94 -22.52
N ASN A 321 9.26 -4.89 -23.09
CA ASN A 321 9.78 -4.82 -24.43
C ASN A 321 9.40 -6.09 -25.22
N THR A 322 9.96 -6.30 -26.41
CA THR A 322 9.66 -7.45 -27.26
C THR A 322 10.15 -8.78 -26.71
N ARG A 323 11.15 -8.78 -25.83
CA ARG A 323 11.81 -9.97 -25.29
C ARG A 323 11.43 -10.24 -23.85
N HIS A 324 11.34 -9.20 -23.02
CA HIS A 324 11.19 -9.32 -21.58
C HIS A 324 10.02 -8.51 -21.05
N ILE A 325 9.35 -9.09 -20.07
CA ILE A 325 8.41 -8.41 -19.18
C ILE A 325 8.92 -8.64 -17.75
N TYR A 326 9.21 -7.55 -17.04
CA TYR A 326 9.63 -7.60 -15.65
C TYR A 326 8.64 -6.87 -14.75
N ILE A 327 8.14 -7.55 -13.74
CA ILE A 327 7.18 -7.05 -12.76
C ILE A 327 7.81 -7.12 -11.37
N ASP A 328 7.68 -6.07 -10.56
CA ASP A 328 8.05 -6.07 -9.15
C ASP A 328 6.80 -5.93 -8.28
N ASP A 329 6.68 -6.78 -7.25
CA ASP A 329 5.53 -6.77 -6.34
C ASP A 329 5.95 -6.91 -4.87
N TYR A 330 5.32 -6.15 -4.00
CA TYR A 330 5.55 -6.17 -2.56
C TYR A 330 4.85 -7.35 -1.86
N ALA A 331 4.06 -8.13 -2.58
CA ALA A 331 3.29 -9.24 -2.04
C ALA A 331 4.13 -10.13 -1.13
N HIS A 332 3.65 -10.38 0.07
CA HIS A 332 4.35 -11.10 1.12
C HIS A 332 3.41 -11.96 1.99
N HIS A 333 2.14 -12.02 1.61
CA HIS A 333 1.12 -12.93 2.13
C HIS A 333 0.66 -13.89 1.02
N PRO A 334 0.28 -15.15 1.30
CA PRO A 334 -0.14 -16.12 0.27
C PRO A 334 -1.21 -15.59 -0.68
N GLU A 335 -2.26 -14.95 -0.16
CA GLU A 335 -3.35 -14.42 -1.00
C GLU A 335 -2.88 -13.29 -1.91
N GLU A 336 -1.99 -12.42 -1.44
CA GLU A 336 -1.38 -11.37 -2.28
C GLU A 336 -0.55 -11.98 -3.42
N ILE A 337 0.28 -12.98 -3.11
CA ILE A 337 1.11 -13.69 -4.09
C ILE A 337 0.22 -14.39 -5.11
N LYS A 338 -0.81 -15.10 -4.66
CA LYS A 338 -1.79 -15.76 -5.51
C LYS A 338 -2.47 -14.78 -6.46
N ALA A 339 -2.91 -13.62 -5.94
CA ALA A 339 -3.54 -12.57 -6.74
C ALA A 339 -2.57 -12.00 -7.80
N ALA A 340 -1.32 -11.69 -7.41
CA ALA A 340 -0.30 -11.16 -8.31
C ALA A 340 0.08 -12.14 -9.42
N LEU A 341 0.35 -13.42 -9.07
CA LEU A 341 0.71 -14.44 -10.05
C LEU A 341 -0.45 -14.79 -10.99
N SER A 342 -1.69 -14.86 -10.45
CA SER A 342 -2.89 -15.09 -11.26
C SER A 342 -3.12 -13.94 -12.25
N ALA A 343 -2.89 -12.70 -11.84
CA ALA A 343 -2.96 -11.54 -12.72
C ALA A 343 -1.91 -11.62 -13.84
N ALA A 344 -0.65 -11.94 -13.50
CA ALA A 344 0.42 -12.11 -14.47
C ALA A 344 0.09 -13.22 -15.50
N ARG A 345 -0.40 -14.35 -15.03
CA ARG A 345 -0.84 -15.47 -15.88
C ARG A 345 -1.98 -15.08 -16.82
N LYS A 346 -2.96 -14.32 -16.32
CA LYS A 346 -4.11 -13.88 -17.13
C LYS A 346 -3.70 -12.88 -18.22
N VAL A 347 -2.78 -11.97 -17.89
CA VAL A 347 -2.37 -10.88 -18.81
C VAL A 347 -1.34 -11.36 -19.82
N PHE A 348 -0.45 -12.28 -19.43
CA PHE A 348 0.69 -12.78 -20.23
C PHE A 348 0.63 -14.30 -20.36
N SER A 349 -0.54 -14.81 -20.76
CA SER A 349 -0.86 -16.25 -20.77
C SER A 349 -0.01 -17.09 -21.72
N ASP A 350 0.65 -16.45 -22.70
CA ASP A 350 1.53 -17.08 -23.69
C ASP A 350 2.98 -17.21 -23.22
N LYS A 351 3.32 -16.68 -22.02
CA LYS A 351 4.69 -16.63 -21.52
C LYS A 351 4.94 -17.52 -20.30
N GLU A 352 6.12 -18.11 -20.23
CA GLU A 352 6.59 -18.87 -19.06
C GLU A 352 6.87 -17.90 -17.90
N LEU A 353 6.15 -18.05 -16.79
CA LEU A 353 6.29 -17.20 -15.62
C LEU A 353 7.41 -17.68 -14.70
N THR A 354 8.47 -16.89 -14.58
CA THR A 354 9.53 -17.06 -13.58
C THR A 354 9.26 -16.15 -12.37
N VAL A 355 9.27 -16.69 -11.17
CA VAL A 355 9.09 -15.92 -9.94
C VAL A 355 10.35 -16.01 -9.08
N VAL A 356 10.85 -14.87 -8.64
CA VAL A 356 11.87 -14.74 -7.59
C VAL A 356 11.17 -14.29 -6.32
N PHE A 357 11.13 -15.14 -5.31
CA PHE A 357 10.46 -14.83 -4.04
C PHE A 357 11.44 -14.77 -2.87
N GLN A 358 11.32 -13.74 -2.05
CA GLN A 358 12.00 -13.64 -0.77
C GLN A 358 10.97 -13.72 0.36
N PRO A 359 10.93 -14.83 1.11
CA PRO A 359 10.07 -14.91 2.30
C PRO A 359 10.47 -13.84 3.32
N HIS A 360 9.49 -13.25 3.99
CA HIS A 360 9.69 -12.19 4.98
C HIS A 360 9.17 -12.63 6.34
N LEU A 361 10.04 -12.62 7.37
CA LEU A 361 9.85 -13.11 8.73
C LEU A 361 9.79 -14.66 8.86
N PHE A 362 10.44 -15.17 9.87
CA PHE A 362 10.40 -16.60 10.16
C PHE A 362 9.03 -17.03 10.68
N THR A 363 8.39 -16.23 11.54
CA THR A 363 7.06 -16.51 12.07
C THR A 363 6.04 -16.60 10.95
N ARG A 364 5.98 -15.63 10.06
CA ARG A 364 5.07 -15.63 8.91
C ARG A 364 5.32 -16.80 7.97
N THR A 365 6.60 -17.11 7.71
CA THR A 365 6.96 -18.26 6.86
C THR A 365 6.50 -19.59 7.47
N ARG A 366 6.61 -19.75 8.80
CA ARG A 366 6.11 -20.91 9.53
C ARG A 366 4.58 -21.02 9.41
N ASP A 367 3.88 -19.94 9.73
CA ASP A 367 2.43 -19.94 9.90
C ASP A 367 1.69 -20.10 8.56
N PHE A 368 2.29 -19.65 7.48
CA PHE A 368 1.71 -19.68 6.13
C PHE A 368 2.48 -20.58 5.14
N MET A 369 3.30 -21.50 5.61
CA MET A 369 4.17 -22.34 4.77
C MET A 369 3.43 -23.02 3.62
N ASP A 370 2.28 -23.65 3.89
CA ASP A 370 1.50 -24.37 2.88
C ASP A 370 0.83 -23.42 1.89
N GLY A 371 0.31 -22.28 2.37
CA GLY A 371 -0.26 -21.25 1.52
C GLY A 371 0.77 -20.60 0.57
N PHE A 372 1.99 -20.37 1.06
CA PHE A 372 3.10 -19.92 0.19
C PHE A 372 3.43 -20.96 -0.88
N ALA A 373 3.52 -22.25 -0.50
CA ALA A 373 3.82 -23.30 -1.46
C ALA A 373 2.73 -23.40 -2.54
N GLU A 374 1.44 -23.35 -2.17
CA GLU A 374 0.32 -23.36 -3.10
C GLU A 374 0.39 -22.16 -4.06
N SER A 375 0.52 -20.94 -3.52
CA SER A 375 0.53 -19.72 -4.31
C SER A 375 1.71 -19.67 -5.28
N LEU A 376 2.92 -20.02 -4.83
CA LEU A 376 4.12 -20.03 -5.66
C LEU A 376 4.09 -21.13 -6.74
N SER A 377 3.36 -22.24 -6.49
CA SER A 377 3.18 -23.32 -7.46
C SER A 377 2.38 -22.89 -8.72
N LEU A 378 1.80 -21.69 -8.72
CA LEU A 378 1.22 -21.09 -9.92
C LEU A 378 2.28 -20.66 -10.95
N ALA A 379 3.54 -20.51 -10.58
CA ALA A 379 4.63 -20.16 -11.48
C ALA A 379 5.23 -21.41 -12.17
N ASP A 380 5.74 -21.23 -13.41
CA ASP A 380 6.45 -22.31 -14.13
C ASP A 380 7.85 -22.54 -13.55
N ARG A 381 8.48 -21.47 -13.09
CA ARG A 381 9.77 -21.50 -12.42
C ARG A 381 9.76 -20.67 -11.16
N VAL A 382 10.31 -21.23 -10.07
CA VAL A 382 10.42 -20.56 -8.77
C VAL A 382 11.88 -20.51 -8.31
N ILE A 383 12.34 -19.31 -8.00
CA ILE A 383 13.64 -19.03 -7.40
C ILE A 383 13.39 -18.48 -6.00
N LEU A 384 13.80 -19.21 -4.96
CA LEU A 384 13.67 -18.77 -3.57
C LEU A 384 14.99 -18.20 -3.06
N LEU A 385 14.92 -17.00 -2.51
CA LEU A 385 15.98 -16.40 -1.70
C LEU A 385 15.85 -16.85 -0.24
N ASP A 386 16.89 -16.63 0.55
CA ASP A 386 16.84 -16.83 2.00
C ASP A 386 15.78 -15.94 2.63
N ILE A 387 15.18 -16.43 3.74
CA ILE A 387 14.20 -15.67 4.52
C ILE A 387 14.83 -14.35 4.99
N TYR A 388 14.15 -13.24 4.74
CA TYR A 388 14.53 -11.95 5.30
C TYR A 388 14.03 -11.84 6.76
N PRO A 389 14.93 -11.84 7.75
CA PRO A 389 14.55 -11.95 9.16
C PRO A 389 13.96 -10.67 9.74
N ALA A 390 14.22 -9.50 9.11
CA ALA A 390 13.96 -8.18 9.67
C ALA A 390 14.55 -8.05 11.10
N ARG A 391 13.76 -8.35 12.13
CA ARG A 391 14.14 -8.30 13.55
C ARG A 391 13.97 -9.63 14.29
N GLU A 392 13.55 -10.68 13.58
CA GLU A 392 13.34 -12.01 14.18
C GLU A 392 14.62 -12.83 14.21
N LEU A 393 14.69 -13.73 15.18
CA LEU A 393 15.69 -14.78 15.20
C LEU A 393 15.22 -15.98 14.35
N PRO A 394 16.15 -16.77 13.78
CA PRO A 394 15.81 -18.00 13.07
C PRO A 394 15.00 -18.95 13.94
N ILE A 395 14.01 -19.62 13.33
CA ILE A 395 13.19 -20.67 13.96
C ILE A 395 13.63 -22.01 13.37
N ASP A 396 13.90 -22.98 14.24
CA ASP A 396 14.35 -24.32 13.82
C ASP A 396 13.34 -24.98 12.87
N GLY A 397 13.84 -25.55 11.77
CA GLY A 397 13.03 -26.16 10.71
C GLY A 397 12.33 -25.16 9.76
N VAL A 398 12.36 -23.86 10.01
CA VAL A 398 11.75 -22.83 9.15
C VAL A 398 12.80 -22.23 8.23
N THR A 399 12.85 -22.73 7.00
CA THR A 399 13.85 -22.34 5.99
C THR A 399 13.22 -22.22 4.62
N SER A 400 13.88 -21.48 3.72
CA SER A 400 13.48 -21.45 2.31
C SER A 400 13.59 -22.82 1.64
N ALA A 401 14.49 -23.70 2.10
CA ALA A 401 14.58 -25.10 1.63
C ALA A 401 13.31 -25.88 1.98
N ALA A 402 12.83 -25.78 3.22
CA ALA A 402 11.60 -26.44 3.66
C ALA A 402 10.37 -25.96 2.87
N LEU A 403 10.34 -24.66 2.52
CA LEU A 403 9.29 -24.12 1.64
C LEU A 403 9.44 -24.66 0.20
N LEU A 404 10.68 -24.71 -0.32
CA LEU A 404 10.93 -25.17 -1.68
C LEU A 404 10.47 -26.63 -1.87
N ASP A 405 10.67 -27.49 -0.87
CA ASP A 405 10.27 -28.90 -0.93
C ASP A 405 8.76 -29.07 -1.14
N LYS A 406 7.94 -28.15 -0.61
CA LYS A 406 6.48 -28.16 -0.73
C LYS A 406 5.95 -27.60 -2.05
N ILE A 407 6.74 -26.79 -2.76
CA ILE A 407 6.33 -26.21 -4.05
C ILE A 407 6.29 -27.29 -5.12
N THR A 408 5.23 -27.31 -5.94
CA THR A 408 5.02 -28.33 -6.97
C THR A 408 5.50 -27.93 -8.37
N SER A 409 5.95 -26.70 -8.58
CA SER A 409 6.53 -26.24 -9.85
C SER A 409 7.71 -27.13 -10.25
N LYS A 410 7.78 -27.50 -11.54
CA LYS A 410 8.81 -28.41 -12.06
C LYS A 410 10.22 -27.82 -11.99
N ASN A 411 10.33 -26.52 -12.26
CA ASN A 411 11.57 -25.77 -12.23
C ASN A 411 11.62 -24.95 -10.95
N LYS A 412 12.37 -25.41 -9.95
CA LYS A 412 12.50 -24.70 -8.68
C LYS A 412 13.91 -24.79 -8.13
N MET A 413 14.40 -23.71 -7.51
CA MET A 413 15.73 -23.67 -6.93
C MET A 413 15.83 -22.69 -5.76
N LEU A 414 16.81 -22.94 -4.89
CA LEU A 414 17.32 -21.96 -3.95
C LEU A 414 18.37 -21.10 -4.64
N CYS A 415 18.48 -19.87 -4.21
CA CYS A 415 19.44 -18.92 -4.76
C CYS A 415 19.94 -18.00 -3.65
N SER A 416 21.24 -17.82 -3.53
CA SER A 416 21.80 -16.77 -2.71
C SER A 416 21.65 -15.40 -3.39
N LYS A 417 21.62 -14.33 -2.61
CA LYS A 417 21.55 -12.96 -3.16
C LYS A 417 22.70 -12.64 -4.11
N ASN A 418 23.88 -13.19 -3.87
CA ASN A 418 25.07 -12.95 -4.69
C ASN A 418 24.97 -13.60 -6.07
N GLU A 419 24.23 -14.70 -6.20
CA GLU A 419 24.10 -15.47 -7.45
C GLU A 419 22.87 -15.03 -8.28
N LEU A 420 21.95 -14.26 -7.68
CA LEU A 420 20.65 -13.97 -8.28
C LEU A 420 20.74 -13.39 -9.69
N LEU A 421 21.58 -12.39 -9.91
CA LEU A 421 21.68 -11.72 -11.21
C LEU A 421 22.27 -12.64 -12.28
N ASP A 422 23.25 -13.47 -11.92
CA ASP A 422 23.86 -14.43 -12.85
C ASP A 422 22.87 -15.54 -13.22
N ILE A 423 22.07 -16.01 -12.26
CA ILE A 423 21.01 -16.99 -12.49
C ILE A 423 19.94 -16.41 -13.43
N ILE A 424 19.43 -15.20 -13.15
CA ILE A 424 18.43 -14.55 -14.02
C ILE A 424 19.00 -14.36 -15.44
N LYS A 425 20.25 -13.92 -15.56
CA LYS A 425 20.93 -13.78 -16.84
C LYS A 425 21.08 -15.10 -17.60
N GLY A 426 21.37 -16.19 -16.87
CA GLY A 426 21.50 -17.52 -17.47
C GLY A 426 20.17 -18.13 -17.91
N ILE A 427 19.08 -17.80 -17.22
CA ILE A 427 17.72 -18.24 -17.56
C ILE A 427 17.15 -17.43 -18.71
N ASP A 428 17.43 -16.12 -18.76
CA ASP A 428 16.92 -15.17 -19.76
C ASP A 428 15.39 -15.21 -19.89
N PRO A 429 14.63 -14.96 -18.80
CA PRO A 429 13.20 -15.20 -18.74
C PRO A 429 12.40 -14.19 -19.58
N GLU A 430 11.38 -14.66 -20.33
CA GLU A 430 10.46 -13.77 -21.05
C GLU A 430 9.54 -12.99 -20.12
N LEU A 431 9.06 -13.63 -19.04
CA LEU A 431 8.24 -13.01 -17.99
C LEU A 431 8.85 -13.35 -16.63
N ILE A 432 9.23 -12.33 -15.89
CA ILE A 432 9.79 -12.49 -14.55
C ILE A 432 9.08 -11.56 -13.55
N MET A 433 8.83 -12.09 -12.35
CA MET A 433 8.37 -11.32 -11.21
C MET A 433 9.33 -11.43 -10.04
N THR A 434 9.70 -10.30 -9.43
CA THR A 434 10.27 -10.25 -8.09
C THR A 434 9.17 -9.98 -7.08
N VAL A 435 9.11 -10.81 -6.02
CA VAL A 435 8.02 -10.79 -5.05
C VAL A 435 8.58 -10.84 -3.62
N GLY A 436 8.09 -9.96 -2.73
CA GLY A 436 8.46 -9.96 -1.32
C GLY A 436 8.66 -8.59 -0.69
N ALA A 437 8.50 -8.50 0.63
CA ALA A 437 8.64 -7.28 1.43
C ALA A 437 10.06 -7.05 2.00
N GLY A 438 10.99 -7.99 1.74
CA GLY A 438 12.38 -7.91 2.20
C GLY A 438 13.26 -7.04 1.30
N ASP A 439 14.58 -7.21 1.44
CA ASP A 439 15.59 -6.44 0.71
C ASP A 439 15.82 -6.91 -0.74
N ILE A 440 14.93 -7.77 -1.25
CA ILE A 440 14.86 -8.13 -2.68
C ILE A 440 14.72 -6.88 -3.58
N ASP A 441 14.12 -5.81 -3.05
CA ASP A 441 13.95 -4.53 -3.75
C ASP A 441 15.27 -3.90 -4.23
N ARG A 442 16.38 -4.20 -3.54
CA ARG A 442 17.71 -3.71 -3.92
C ARG A 442 18.18 -4.25 -5.27
N PHE A 443 17.63 -5.38 -5.72
CA PHE A 443 17.95 -5.97 -7.02
C PHE A 443 17.08 -5.42 -8.15
N VAL A 444 15.94 -4.78 -7.84
CA VAL A 444 15.01 -4.28 -8.86
C VAL A 444 15.68 -3.38 -9.89
N PRO A 445 16.46 -2.34 -9.52
CA PRO A 445 17.12 -1.49 -10.53
C PRO A 445 18.15 -2.23 -11.38
N GLN A 446 18.81 -3.24 -10.80
CA GLN A 446 19.84 -4.02 -11.49
C GLN A 446 19.20 -4.98 -12.51
N ILE A 447 18.11 -5.67 -12.11
CA ILE A 447 17.33 -6.55 -13.00
C ILE A 447 16.70 -5.72 -14.13
N GLU A 448 16.09 -4.56 -13.79
CA GLU A 448 15.52 -3.64 -14.77
C GLU A 448 16.55 -3.23 -15.83
N LYS A 449 17.74 -2.79 -15.40
CA LYS A 449 18.82 -2.41 -16.30
C LYS A 449 19.29 -3.56 -17.18
N MET A 450 19.33 -4.79 -16.65
CA MET A 450 19.75 -5.99 -17.37
C MET A 450 18.74 -6.38 -18.45
N LEU A 451 17.44 -6.35 -18.13
CA LEU A 451 16.37 -6.80 -19.02
C LEU A 451 15.86 -5.71 -19.99
N ALA A 452 16.21 -4.46 -19.76
CA ALA A 452 15.89 -3.34 -20.65
C ALA A 452 16.82 -3.26 -21.87
N GLN A 453 17.92 -4.04 -21.90
CA GLN A 453 18.86 -4.15 -23.02
C GLN A 453 18.33 -5.12 -24.08
#